data_217a80ae4332c9a863fd470b36146995
#
_entry.id   217a80ae4332c9a863fd470b36146995
#
_cell.length_a   1.000
_cell.length_b   1.000
_cell.length_c   1.000
_cell.angle_alpha   90.00
_cell.angle_beta   90.00
_cell.angle_gamma   90.00
#
_symmetry.space_group_name_H-M   'P 1'
#
loop_
_entity.id
_entity.type
_entity.pdbx_description
1 polymer ?
#
loop_
_entity_poly.entity_id
_entity_poly.type
_entity_poly.pdbx_seq_one_letter_code
_entity_poly.pdbx_strand_id
1 'polypeptide(L)'
;DENLKELYNKLIYAYAKGKIMIKSMTGFGRYEYADASRKITVEVKSVNHRYLDVNIKLLKKFGMFESRIRNLLKEYAGRGKIDIYINYEDYSDHGVSVRYHPEIAKGYVQAMVQAKDAFSIPSGLDAVSLVRFPDVISIEEDLEDMESVYPVIEQAVREAGKHFVLSREQEGQNLKEDILSKLEYLEQTVAFVDERSPEMLKEYRQKIQTKV
;
A
#
# COMPACT_ATOMS: atom_id res chain seq x y z
N ASP A 1 4.94 27.86 34.25
CA ASP A 1 4.78 26.72 33.34
C ASP A 1 5.02 25.38 33.99
N GLU A 2 4.47 25.22 35.18
CA GLU A 2 4.53 23.97 35.97
C GLU A 2 3.81 22.82 35.23
N ASN A 3 2.74 23.11 34.53
CA ASN A 3 1.99 22.14 33.73
C ASN A 3 2.81 21.51 32.58
N LEU A 4 3.69 22.27 31.94
CA LEU A 4 4.58 21.77 30.90
C LEU A 4 5.67 20.84 31.45
N LYS A 5 6.22 21.18 32.61
CA LYS A 5 7.21 20.35 33.33
C LYS A 5 6.61 19.03 33.82
N GLU A 6 5.38 19.07 34.33
CA GLU A 6 4.66 17.86 34.77
C GLU A 6 4.31 16.95 33.60
N LEU A 7 3.85 17.51 32.48
CA LEU A 7 3.59 16.77 31.25
C LEU A 7 4.85 16.14 30.67
N TYR A 8 5.95 16.89 30.66
CA TYR A 8 7.29 16.41 30.24
C TYR A 8 7.75 15.24 31.09
N ASN A 9 7.70 15.35 32.43
CA ASN A 9 8.06 14.30 33.34
C ASN A 9 7.19 13.05 33.21
N LYS A 10 5.87 13.20 33.01
CA LYS A 10 4.96 12.08 32.75
C LYS A 10 5.27 11.38 31.42
N LEU A 11 5.62 12.13 30.38
CA LEU A 11 6.02 11.59 29.07
C LEU A 11 7.36 10.82 29.19
N ILE A 12 8.37 11.40 29.84
CA ILE A 12 9.66 10.73 30.07
C ILE A 12 9.48 9.46 30.92
N TYR A 13 8.66 9.50 31.96
CA TYR A 13 8.42 8.35 32.81
C TYR A 13 7.68 7.21 32.07
N ALA A 14 6.65 7.55 31.29
CA ALA A 14 5.92 6.58 30.48
C ALA A 14 6.80 5.97 29.39
N TYR A 15 7.73 6.75 28.90
CA TYR A 15 8.72 6.39 27.91
C TYR A 15 9.84 5.51 28.50
N ALA A 16 10.41 5.87 29.66
CA ALA A 16 11.44 5.09 30.37
C ALA A 16 10.95 3.70 30.80
N LYS A 17 9.63 3.53 30.99
CA LYS A 17 8.99 2.23 31.25
C LYS A 17 8.64 1.43 30.00
N GLY A 18 9.09 1.83 28.81
CA GLY A 18 8.80 1.13 27.55
C GLY A 18 7.32 1.14 27.13
N LYS A 19 6.50 1.99 27.78
CA LYS A 19 5.06 2.08 27.49
C LYS A 19 4.72 2.86 26.21
N ILE A 20 5.65 3.65 25.70
CA ILE A 20 5.45 4.45 24.48
C ILE A 20 6.57 4.12 23.50
N MET A 21 6.26 3.37 22.45
CA MET A 21 7.15 3.21 21.31
C MET A 21 6.86 4.33 20.31
N ILE A 22 7.90 5.07 19.95
CA ILE A 22 7.81 6.07 18.87
C ILE A 22 7.84 5.32 17.56
N LYS A 23 6.80 5.53 16.73
CA LYS A 23 6.73 4.98 15.38
C LYS A 23 6.83 6.12 14.37
N SER A 24 7.72 5.99 13.39
CA SER A 24 7.78 6.92 12.27
C SER A 24 6.47 6.88 11.46
N MET A 25 6.15 7.95 10.76
CA MET A 25 5.07 7.96 9.78
C MET A 25 5.51 7.40 8.42
N THR A 26 6.81 7.39 8.16
CA THR A 26 7.42 6.71 7.02
C THR A 26 7.68 5.25 7.35
N GLY A 27 7.52 4.39 6.37
CA GLY A 27 7.80 2.97 6.53
C GLY A 27 7.57 2.21 5.25
N PHE A 28 8.12 1.01 5.23
CA PHE A 28 8.03 0.08 4.12
C PHE A 28 7.81 -1.34 4.63
N GLY A 29 6.91 -2.07 3.97
CA GLY A 29 6.72 -3.49 4.21
C GLY A 29 6.53 -4.21 2.90
N ARG A 30 7.15 -5.37 2.74
CA ARG A 30 6.99 -6.25 1.57
C ARG A 30 6.82 -7.67 2.04
N TYR A 31 5.93 -8.37 1.38
CA TYR A 31 5.79 -9.80 1.53
C TYR A 31 5.51 -10.44 0.19
N GLU A 32 6.04 -11.61 -0.01
CA GLU A 32 5.86 -12.42 -1.22
C GLU A 32 5.42 -13.81 -0.81
N TYR A 33 4.29 -14.22 -1.36
CA TYR A 33 3.78 -15.59 -1.28
C TYR A 33 3.90 -16.22 -2.66
N ALA A 34 4.42 -17.41 -2.74
CA ALA A 34 4.46 -18.17 -3.98
C ALA A 34 4.15 -19.64 -3.69
N ASP A 35 3.32 -20.23 -4.51
CA ASP A 35 3.06 -21.66 -4.57
C ASP A 35 3.21 -22.17 -6.02
N ALA A 36 2.82 -23.43 -6.29
CA ALA A 36 2.95 -24.02 -7.62
C ALA A 36 2.01 -23.39 -8.65
N SER A 37 0.92 -22.74 -8.20
CA SER A 37 -0.15 -22.20 -9.06
C SER A 37 -0.15 -20.68 -9.15
N ARG A 38 0.44 -19.98 -8.17
CA ARG A 38 0.34 -18.51 -8.12
C ARG A 38 1.47 -17.85 -7.34
N LYS A 39 1.68 -16.57 -7.63
CA LYS A 39 2.58 -15.69 -6.88
C LYS A 39 1.86 -14.39 -6.54
N ILE A 40 1.92 -13.98 -5.27
CA ILE A 40 1.34 -12.74 -4.77
C ILE A 40 2.47 -11.93 -4.13
N THR A 41 2.67 -10.71 -4.62
CA THR A 41 3.62 -9.76 -4.03
C THR A 41 2.84 -8.56 -3.50
N VAL A 42 3.02 -8.25 -2.23
CA VAL A 42 2.41 -7.11 -1.57
C VAL A 42 3.51 -6.17 -1.09
N GLU A 43 3.42 -4.90 -1.50
CA GLU A 43 4.28 -3.82 -1.01
C GLU A 43 3.41 -2.73 -0.37
N VAL A 44 3.76 -2.33 0.84
CA VAL A 44 3.12 -1.25 1.58
C VAL A 44 4.15 -0.16 1.84
N LYS A 45 3.84 1.08 1.45
CA LYS A 45 4.68 2.27 1.66
C LYS A 45 3.87 3.35 2.34
N SER A 46 4.46 4.09 3.26
CA SER A 46 3.82 5.28 3.82
C SER A 46 4.74 6.49 3.83
N VAL A 47 4.10 7.64 3.73
CA VAL A 47 4.73 8.95 3.90
C VAL A 47 3.94 9.79 4.90
N ASN A 48 4.60 10.82 5.43
CA ASN A 48 3.96 11.73 6.37
C ASN A 48 2.75 12.42 5.73
N HIS A 49 1.59 12.27 6.37
CA HIS A 49 0.36 12.96 5.99
C HIS A 49 -0.52 13.17 7.22
N ARG A 50 -1.27 14.30 7.24
CA ARG A 50 -2.09 14.68 8.40
C ARG A 50 -3.21 13.69 8.69
N TYR A 51 -3.85 13.16 7.66
CA TYR A 51 -4.96 12.21 7.74
C TYR A 51 -4.53 10.85 7.21
N LEU A 52 -5.30 9.81 7.51
CA LEU A 52 -5.12 8.52 6.90
C LEU A 52 -5.68 8.56 5.47
N ASP A 53 -4.80 8.50 4.49
CA ASP A 53 -5.13 8.37 3.07
C ASP A 53 -4.56 7.04 2.57
N VAL A 54 -5.42 6.17 2.04
CA VAL A 54 -5.02 4.84 1.58
C VAL A 54 -5.32 4.70 0.10
N ASN A 55 -4.28 4.54 -0.68
CA ASN A 55 -4.33 4.28 -2.11
C ASN A 55 -3.98 2.81 -2.38
N ILE A 56 -4.90 2.08 -3.00
CA ILE A 56 -4.77 0.65 -3.26
C ILE A 56 -4.63 0.44 -4.76
N LYS A 57 -3.53 -0.19 -5.16
CA LYS A 57 -3.27 -0.60 -6.53
C LYS A 57 -3.28 -2.12 -6.62
N LEU A 58 -4.29 -2.64 -7.31
CA LEU A 58 -4.50 -4.07 -7.52
C LEU A 58 -5.10 -4.31 -8.90
N LEU A 59 -5.08 -5.55 -9.36
CA LEU A 59 -5.68 -5.92 -10.63
C LEU A 59 -7.20 -5.71 -10.60
N LYS A 60 -7.78 -5.25 -11.71
CA LYS A 60 -9.22 -4.93 -11.82
C LYS A 60 -10.12 -6.08 -11.38
N LYS A 61 -9.72 -7.33 -11.65
CA LYS A 61 -10.46 -8.53 -11.23
C LYS A 61 -10.66 -8.66 -9.72
N PHE A 62 -9.78 -8.08 -8.91
CA PHE A 62 -9.84 -8.09 -7.45
C PHE A 62 -10.45 -6.82 -6.84
N GLY A 63 -10.98 -5.90 -7.65
CA GLY A 63 -11.54 -4.62 -7.20
C GLY A 63 -12.59 -4.75 -6.10
N MET A 64 -13.32 -5.87 -6.06
CA MET A 64 -14.30 -6.19 -5.03
C MET A 64 -13.68 -6.28 -3.61
N PHE A 65 -12.38 -6.57 -3.50
CA PHE A 65 -11.68 -6.71 -2.21
C PHE A 65 -11.09 -5.40 -1.68
N GLU A 66 -11.13 -4.31 -2.46
CA GLU A 66 -10.53 -3.03 -2.08
C GLU A 66 -10.99 -2.55 -0.70
N SER A 67 -12.29 -2.61 -0.43
CA SER A 67 -12.86 -2.18 0.84
C SER A 67 -12.38 -3.03 2.03
N ARG A 68 -12.24 -4.35 1.82
CA ARG A 68 -11.74 -5.28 2.85
C ARG A 68 -10.26 -4.99 3.14
N ILE A 69 -9.43 -4.81 2.10
CA ILE A 69 -8.01 -4.49 2.22
C ILE A 69 -7.81 -3.12 2.89
N ARG A 70 -8.63 -2.11 2.52
CA ARG A 70 -8.60 -0.79 3.13
C ARG A 70 -8.88 -0.84 4.63
N ASN A 71 -9.85 -1.65 5.05
CA ASN A 71 -10.17 -1.81 6.48
C ASN A 71 -9.05 -2.55 7.22
N LEU A 72 -8.43 -3.55 6.60
CA LEU A 72 -7.29 -4.28 7.16
C LEU A 72 -6.10 -3.35 7.41
N LEU A 73 -5.79 -2.44 6.47
CA LEU A 73 -4.68 -1.50 6.61
C LEU A 73 -4.86 -0.50 7.75
N LYS A 74 -6.11 -0.18 8.16
CA LYS A 74 -6.38 0.65 9.33
C LYS A 74 -5.89 0.06 10.65
N GLU A 75 -5.72 -1.27 10.72
CA GLU A 75 -5.17 -1.94 11.89
C GLU A 75 -3.68 -1.61 12.10
N TYR A 76 -2.96 -1.28 11.03
CA TYR A 76 -1.51 -1.04 11.03
C TYR A 76 -1.11 0.44 11.10
N ALA A 77 -2.01 1.36 10.73
CA ALA A 77 -1.73 2.79 10.79
C ALA A 77 -2.99 3.62 11.00
N GLY A 78 -2.94 4.56 11.95
CA GLY A 78 -4.03 5.52 12.24
C GLY A 78 -3.95 6.82 11.44
N ARG A 79 -2.80 7.14 10.82
CA ARG A 79 -2.58 8.34 9.99
C ARG A 79 -1.40 8.14 9.04
N GLY A 80 -1.28 9.00 8.04
CA GLY A 80 -0.28 8.95 6.98
C GLY A 80 -0.90 8.62 5.63
N LYS A 81 -0.20 8.90 4.56
CA LYS A 81 -0.59 8.43 3.23
C LYS A 81 0.07 7.07 3.00
N ILE A 82 -0.76 6.06 2.76
CA ILE A 82 -0.35 4.67 2.54
C ILE A 82 -0.64 4.30 1.10
N ASP A 83 0.39 3.92 0.37
CA ASP A 83 0.27 3.29 -0.94
C ASP A 83 0.52 1.78 -0.78
N ILE A 84 -0.44 0.96 -1.20
CA ILE A 84 -0.29 -0.49 -1.27
C ILE A 84 -0.37 -0.95 -2.72
N TYR A 85 0.56 -1.82 -3.09
CA TYR A 85 0.67 -2.45 -4.40
C TYR A 85 0.51 -3.95 -4.21
N ILE A 86 -0.48 -4.53 -4.89
CA ILE A 86 -0.73 -5.97 -4.86
C ILE A 86 -0.61 -6.49 -6.28
N ASN A 87 0.46 -7.25 -6.52
CA ASN A 87 0.68 -7.95 -7.78
C ASN A 87 0.30 -9.41 -7.60
N TYR A 88 -0.42 -9.94 -8.57
CA TYR A 88 -0.85 -11.34 -8.63
C TYR A 88 -0.44 -11.92 -9.98
N GLU A 89 0.33 -12.97 -9.94
CA GLU A 89 0.75 -13.75 -11.10
C GLU A 89 0.14 -15.14 -10.96
N ASP A 90 -0.52 -15.57 -11.99
CA ASP A 90 -1.16 -16.87 -12.08
C ASP A 90 -0.33 -17.79 -12.97
N TYR A 91 0.05 -18.94 -12.47
CA TYR A 91 0.79 -19.97 -13.17
C TYR A 91 -0.04 -21.22 -13.39
N SER A 92 -1.30 -21.23 -12.93
CA SER A 92 -2.20 -22.36 -13.14
C SER A 92 -2.54 -22.47 -14.62
N ASP A 93 -2.53 -23.68 -15.12
CA ASP A 93 -3.09 -24.02 -16.43
C ASP A 93 -4.62 -23.91 -16.30
N HIS A 94 -5.14 -22.71 -16.42
CA HIS A 94 -6.58 -22.52 -16.55
C HIS A 94 -6.97 -23.13 -17.89
N GLY A 95 -7.76 -24.20 -17.82
CA GLY A 95 -8.28 -24.84 -19.01
C GLY A 95 -9.01 -23.81 -19.86
N VAL A 96 -8.48 -23.58 -21.05
CA VAL A 96 -9.18 -22.76 -22.03
C VAL A 96 -10.32 -23.63 -22.57
N SER A 97 -11.55 -23.32 -22.18
CA SER A 97 -12.72 -23.97 -22.76
C SER A 97 -13.22 -23.20 -23.97
N VAL A 98 -13.41 -23.92 -25.06
CA VAL A 98 -14.00 -23.35 -26.27
C VAL A 98 -15.50 -23.65 -26.23
N ARG A 99 -16.31 -22.60 -26.09
CA ARG A 99 -17.75 -22.72 -26.02
C ARG A 99 -18.38 -22.40 -27.36
N TYR A 100 -19.22 -23.33 -27.89
CA TYR A 100 -20.03 -23.14 -29.06
C TYR A 100 -21.39 -22.57 -28.69
N HIS A 101 -21.85 -21.52 -29.43
CA HIS A 101 -23.13 -20.86 -29.22
C HIS A 101 -24.13 -21.24 -30.33
N PRO A 102 -24.92 -22.31 -30.15
CA PRO A 102 -25.80 -22.83 -31.21
C PRO A 102 -26.87 -21.84 -31.67
N GLU A 103 -27.38 -20.99 -30.75
CA GLU A 103 -28.42 -20.02 -31.10
C GLU A 103 -27.89 -18.92 -32.01
N ILE A 104 -26.64 -18.46 -31.79
CA ILE A 104 -25.98 -17.48 -32.64
C ILE A 104 -25.69 -18.09 -34.03
N ALA A 105 -25.14 -19.29 -34.05
CA ALA A 105 -24.87 -20.04 -35.27
C ALA A 105 -26.14 -20.24 -36.11
N LYS A 106 -27.26 -20.60 -35.47
CA LYS A 106 -28.57 -20.74 -36.12
C LYS A 106 -29.04 -19.43 -36.73
N GLY A 107 -28.85 -18.29 -36.05
CA GLY A 107 -29.16 -16.96 -36.58
C GLY A 107 -28.41 -16.66 -37.86
N TYR A 108 -27.10 -16.93 -37.91
CA TYR A 108 -26.29 -16.77 -39.13
C TYR A 108 -26.73 -17.66 -40.27
N VAL A 109 -26.99 -18.94 -39.99
CA VAL A 109 -27.50 -19.89 -41.03
C VAL A 109 -28.82 -19.41 -41.59
N GLN A 110 -29.76 -18.96 -40.77
CA GLN A 110 -31.05 -18.44 -41.23
C GLN A 110 -30.89 -17.19 -42.10
N ALA A 111 -30.04 -16.24 -41.69
CA ALA A 111 -29.76 -15.03 -42.45
C ALA A 111 -29.15 -15.37 -43.85
N MET A 112 -28.27 -16.36 -43.90
CA MET A 112 -27.66 -16.83 -45.14
C MET A 112 -28.65 -17.50 -46.08
N VAL A 113 -29.57 -18.30 -45.55
CA VAL A 113 -30.65 -18.91 -46.35
C VAL A 113 -31.54 -17.83 -46.97
N GLN A 114 -31.93 -16.83 -46.18
CA GLN A 114 -32.71 -15.69 -46.66
C GLN A 114 -31.98 -14.90 -47.77
N ALA A 115 -30.67 -14.62 -47.56
CA ALA A 115 -29.86 -13.93 -48.55
C ALA A 115 -29.73 -14.74 -49.86
N LYS A 116 -29.53 -16.05 -49.76
CA LYS A 116 -29.47 -16.96 -50.90
C LYS A 116 -30.78 -16.89 -51.72
N ASP A 117 -31.92 -16.98 -51.03
CA ASP A 117 -33.22 -16.97 -51.68
C ASP A 117 -33.54 -15.60 -52.30
N ALA A 118 -33.18 -14.50 -51.64
CA ALA A 118 -33.44 -13.15 -52.14
C ALA A 118 -32.56 -12.74 -53.33
N PHE A 119 -31.30 -13.20 -53.38
CA PHE A 119 -30.33 -12.74 -54.38
C PHE A 119 -29.81 -13.82 -55.31
N SER A 120 -30.31 -15.05 -55.21
CA SER A 120 -29.90 -16.23 -56.03
C SER A 120 -28.40 -16.47 -56.00
N ILE A 121 -27.76 -16.24 -54.84
CA ILE A 121 -26.31 -16.40 -54.62
C ILE A 121 -26.04 -17.85 -54.22
N PRO A 122 -25.02 -18.54 -54.82
CA PRO A 122 -24.65 -19.88 -54.36
C PRO A 122 -24.14 -19.82 -52.91
N SER A 123 -24.71 -20.65 -52.02
CA SER A 123 -24.23 -20.75 -50.63
C SER A 123 -23.33 -21.96 -50.48
N GLY A 124 -22.09 -21.75 -50.11
CA GLY A 124 -21.16 -22.78 -49.70
C GLY A 124 -20.84 -22.66 -48.21
N LEU A 125 -21.85 -22.90 -47.36
CA LEU A 125 -21.62 -22.86 -45.91
C LEU A 125 -21.04 -24.22 -45.46
N ASP A 126 -19.85 -24.20 -44.93
CA ASP A 126 -19.25 -25.34 -44.22
C ASP A 126 -19.10 -25.01 -42.71
N ALA A 127 -18.81 -26.03 -41.94
CA ALA A 127 -18.65 -25.88 -40.49
C ALA A 127 -17.50 -24.92 -40.12
N VAL A 128 -16.41 -24.90 -40.91
CA VAL A 128 -15.27 -24.03 -40.68
C VAL A 128 -15.60 -22.57 -40.90
N SER A 129 -16.39 -22.29 -41.94
CA SER A 129 -16.91 -20.94 -42.24
C SER A 129 -17.87 -20.48 -41.14
N LEU A 130 -18.75 -21.36 -40.65
CA LEU A 130 -19.72 -21.05 -39.61
C LEU A 130 -19.03 -20.61 -38.29
N VAL A 131 -18.00 -21.34 -37.85
CA VAL A 131 -17.32 -21.03 -36.60
C VAL A 131 -16.44 -19.77 -36.63
N ARG A 132 -16.21 -19.22 -37.85
CA ARG A 132 -15.48 -17.94 -38.01
C ARG A 132 -16.37 -16.70 -37.84
N PHE A 133 -17.71 -16.88 -37.84
CA PHE A 133 -18.59 -15.75 -37.58
C PHE A 133 -18.46 -15.27 -36.14
N PRO A 134 -18.58 -13.95 -35.88
CA PRO A 134 -18.52 -13.38 -34.57
C PRO A 134 -19.41 -14.10 -33.55
N ASP A 135 -18.92 -14.34 -32.38
CA ASP A 135 -19.63 -14.87 -31.23
C ASP A 135 -20.21 -16.30 -31.39
N VAL A 136 -19.96 -16.99 -32.54
CA VAL A 136 -20.33 -18.41 -32.73
C VAL A 136 -19.50 -19.33 -31.84
N ILE A 137 -18.24 -18.94 -31.62
CA ILE A 137 -17.35 -19.58 -30.67
C ILE A 137 -16.85 -18.50 -29.73
N SER A 138 -16.88 -18.73 -28.42
CA SER A 138 -16.16 -17.96 -27.41
C SER A 138 -15.07 -18.81 -26.74
N ILE A 139 -13.97 -18.16 -26.44
CA ILE A 139 -12.94 -18.73 -25.60
C ILE A 139 -13.28 -18.27 -24.18
N GLU A 140 -13.66 -19.22 -23.33
CA GLU A 140 -13.92 -18.98 -21.92
C GLU A 140 -12.71 -19.51 -21.13
N GLU A 141 -12.05 -18.61 -20.40
CA GLU A 141 -11.11 -19.02 -19.37
C GLU A 141 -11.91 -19.46 -18.16
N ASP A 142 -11.58 -20.62 -17.58
CA ASP A 142 -12.18 -21.04 -16.32
C ASP A 142 -11.84 -19.98 -15.26
N LEU A 143 -12.85 -19.20 -14.89
CA LEU A 143 -12.69 -18.13 -13.91
C LEU A 143 -12.36 -18.77 -12.56
N GLU A 144 -11.15 -18.52 -12.09
CA GLU A 144 -10.79 -18.83 -10.70
C GLU A 144 -11.82 -18.22 -9.75
N ASP A 145 -12.31 -19.00 -8.81
CA ASP A 145 -13.20 -18.46 -7.76
C ASP A 145 -12.45 -17.39 -6.95
N MET A 146 -12.77 -16.12 -7.23
CA MET A 146 -12.12 -14.97 -6.61
C MET A 146 -12.19 -15.01 -5.08
N GLU A 147 -13.29 -15.53 -4.50
CA GLU A 147 -13.40 -15.64 -3.05
C GLU A 147 -12.43 -16.69 -2.49
N SER A 148 -12.05 -17.70 -3.24
CA SER A 148 -11.03 -18.67 -2.84
C SER A 148 -9.61 -18.09 -2.82
N VAL A 149 -9.35 -17.05 -3.60
CA VAL A 149 -8.05 -16.35 -3.66
C VAL A 149 -7.89 -15.33 -2.53
N TYR A 150 -8.99 -14.74 -2.08
CA TYR A 150 -8.97 -13.67 -1.09
C TYR A 150 -8.21 -14.01 0.21
N PRO A 151 -8.37 -15.20 0.84
CA PRO A 151 -7.62 -15.56 2.05
C PRO A 151 -6.10 -15.47 1.88
N VAL A 152 -5.59 -15.82 0.69
CA VAL A 152 -4.15 -15.76 0.40
C VAL A 152 -3.70 -14.32 0.24
N ILE A 153 -4.50 -13.49 -0.46
CA ILE A 153 -4.25 -12.04 -0.55
C ILE A 153 -4.29 -11.40 0.84
N GLU A 154 -5.29 -11.73 1.65
CA GLU A 154 -5.40 -11.20 3.01
C GLU A 154 -4.18 -11.57 3.85
N GLN A 155 -3.74 -12.82 3.82
CA GLN A 155 -2.55 -13.27 4.52
C GLN A 155 -1.31 -12.49 4.06
N ALA A 156 -1.11 -12.32 2.76
CA ALA A 156 0.01 -11.57 2.22
C ALA A 156 -0.03 -10.08 2.65
N VAL A 157 -1.21 -9.46 2.67
CA VAL A 157 -1.39 -8.08 3.17
C VAL A 157 -1.08 -7.99 4.67
N ARG A 158 -1.49 -8.97 5.48
CA ARG A 158 -1.19 -9.01 6.92
C ARG A 158 0.30 -9.15 7.18
N GLU A 159 1.01 -10.00 6.47
CA GLU A 159 2.46 -10.16 6.63
C GLU A 159 3.23 -8.91 6.17
N ALA A 160 2.86 -8.32 5.02
CA ALA A 160 3.42 -7.04 4.58
C ALA A 160 3.14 -5.92 5.60
N GLY A 161 1.95 -5.91 6.20
CA GLY A 161 1.56 -4.99 7.27
C GLY A 161 2.42 -5.13 8.53
N LYS A 162 2.78 -6.35 8.94
CA LYS A 162 3.71 -6.58 10.05
C LYS A 162 5.11 -6.03 9.74
N HIS A 163 5.65 -6.31 8.57
CA HIS A 163 6.95 -5.78 8.13
C HIS A 163 6.93 -4.25 8.08
N PHE A 164 5.84 -3.67 7.60
CA PHE A 164 5.62 -2.23 7.59
C PHE A 164 5.64 -1.61 8.99
N VAL A 165 4.99 -2.23 9.98
CA VAL A 165 5.02 -1.76 11.38
C VAL A 165 6.43 -1.85 11.94
N LEU A 166 7.14 -2.97 11.74
CA LEU A 166 8.52 -3.15 12.20
C LEU A 166 9.45 -2.08 11.61
N SER A 167 9.34 -1.78 10.33
CA SER A 167 10.11 -0.71 9.68
C SER A 167 9.87 0.65 10.34
N ARG A 168 8.60 0.99 10.65
CA ARG A 168 8.23 2.24 11.33
C ARG A 168 8.74 2.32 12.76
N GLU A 169 8.78 1.20 13.46
CA GLU A 169 9.32 1.11 14.83
C GLU A 169 10.84 1.33 14.83
N GLN A 170 11.54 0.70 13.88
CA GLN A 170 12.99 0.89 13.73
C GLN A 170 13.35 2.32 13.36
N GLU A 171 12.66 2.91 12.41
CA GLU A 171 12.85 4.31 12.02
C GLU A 171 12.51 5.26 13.17
N GLY A 172 11.43 4.97 13.91
CA GLY A 172 11.06 5.73 15.10
C GLY A 172 12.12 5.69 16.20
N GLN A 173 12.79 4.56 16.38
CA GLN A 173 13.89 4.42 17.33
C GLN A 173 15.11 5.24 16.90
N ASN A 174 15.48 5.19 15.61
CA ASN A 174 16.60 5.98 15.07
C ASN A 174 16.33 7.49 15.21
N LEU A 175 15.13 7.95 14.87
CA LEU A 175 14.72 9.35 15.05
C LEU A 175 14.77 9.79 16.52
N LYS A 176 14.39 8.92 17.43
CA LYS A 176 14.47 9.18 18.85
C LYS A 176 15.90 9.43 19.29
N GLU A 177 16.81 8.55 18.93
CA GLU A 177 18.23 8.64 19.31
C GLU A 177 18.85 9.93 18.77
N ASP A 178 18.54 10.30 17.53
CA ASP A 178 18.99 11.55 16.93
C ASP A 178 18.44 12.79 17.68
N ILE A 179 17.15 12.78 18.04
CA ILE A 179 16.53 13.89 18.78
C ILE A 179 17.14 14.01 20.18
N LEU A 180 17.33 12.90 20.90
CA LEU A 180 17.92 12.93 22.24
C LEU A 180 19.36 13.46 22.20
N SER A 181 20.17 13.03 21.25
CA SER A 181 21.54 13.54 21.06
C SER A 181 21.55 15.06 20.82
N LYS A 182 20.63 15.55 19.99
CA LYS A 182 20.52 17.00 19.73
C LYS A 182 20.03 17.79 20.95
N LEU A 183 19.12 17.23 21.74
CA LEU A 183 18.68 17.85 23.00
C LEU A 183 19.83 17.96 24.00
N GLU A 184 20.61 16.90 24.17
CA GLU A 184 21.78 16.90 25.05
C GLU A 184 22.81 17.99 24.63
N TYR A 185 23.06 18.10 23.31
CA TYR A 185 23.92 19.17 22.80
C TYR A 185 23.37 20.57 23.10
N LEU A 186 22.05 20.76 22.97
CA LEU A 186 21.40 22.03 23.29
C LEU A 186 21.51 22.34 24.80
N GLU A 187 21.30 21.37 25.67
CA GLU A 187 21.45 21.55 27.12
C GLU A 187 22.88 21.97 27.48
N GLN A 188 23.90 21.34 26.91
CA GLN A 188 25.31 21.71 27.10
C GLN A 188 25.58 23.14 26.59
N THR A 189 25.00 23.51 25.47
CA THR A 189 25.14 24.86 24.87
C THR A 189 24.49 25.92 25.78
N VAL A 190 23.32 25.65 26.33
CA VAL A 190 22.65 26.55 27.28
C VAL A 190 23.47 26.71 28.54
N ALA A 191 23.95 25.60 29.11
CA ALA A 191 24.82 25.65 30.30
C ALA A 191 26.09 26.51 30.07
N PHE A 192 26.73 26.36 28.90
CA PHE A 192 27.88 27.18 28.51
C PHE A 192 27.52 28.68 28.43
N VAL A 193 26.37 29.02 27.83
CA VAL A 193 25.90 30.42 27.73
C VAL A 193 25.62 31.00 29.13
N ASP A 194 24.97 30.22 30.01
CA ASP A 194 24.67 30.65 31.37
C ASP A 194 25.95 30.91 32.18
N GLU A 195 26.98 30.09 32.06
CA GLU A 195 28.26 30.25 32.68
C GLU A 195 29.03 31.48 32.16
N ARG A 196 29.04 31.68 30.83
CA ARG A 196 29.80 32.74 30.15
C ARG A 196 29.13 34.12 30.22
N SER A 197 27.80 34.18 30.30
CA SER A 197 27.01 35.43 30.26
C SER A 197 27.45 36.45 31.34
N PRO A 198 27.63 36.10 32.61
CA PRO A 198 28.07 37.07 33.66
C PRO A 198 29.45 37.67 33.38
N GLU A 199 30.37 36.88 32.84
CA GLU A 199 31.72 37.36 32.48
C GLU A 199 31.68 38.34 31.33
N MET A 200 30.91 38.03 30.25
CA MET A 200 30.70 38.92 29.14
C MET A 200 30.11 40.28 29.58
N LEU A 201 29.16 40.26 30.50
CA LEU A 201 28.59 41.49 31.06
C LEU A 201 29.61 42.32 31.80
N LYS A 202 30.54 41.68 32.56
CA LYS A 202 31.64 42.36 33.23
C LYS A 202 32.63 42.95 32.24
N GLU A 203 33.05 42.19 31.25
CA GLU A 203 33.94 42.66 30.17
C GLU A 203 33.34 43.85 29.39
N TYR A 204 32.06 43.80 29.11
CA TYR A 204 31.37 44.88 28.41
C TYR A 204 31.29 46.15 29.25
N ARG A 205 30.95 46.05 30.54
CA ARG A 205 30.97 47.17 31.47
C ARG A 205 32.36 47.84 31.57
N GLN A 206 33.41 47.03 31.68
CA GLN A 206 34.79 47.53 31.69
C GLN A 206 35.17 48.28 30.40
N LYS A 207 34.78 47.74 29.26
CA LYS A 207 35.00 48.39 27.95
C LYS A 207 34.29 49.74 27.82
N ILE A 208 33.11 49.89 28.42
CA ILE A 208 32.40 51.17 28.43
C ILE A 208 33.10 52.15 29.33
N GLN A 209 33.51 51.74 30.55
CA GLN A 209 34.20 52.59 31.53
C GLN A 209 35.56 53.12 31.04
N THR A 210 36.27 52.37 30.18
CA THR A 210 37.55 52.76 29.60
C THR A 210 37.42 53.69 28.37
N LYS A 211 36.20 53.86 27.83
CA LYS A 211 35.95 54.74 26.67
C LYS A 211 35.33 56.11 27.07
N VAL A 212 35.02 56.29 28.32
CA VAL A 212 34.60 57.54 28.93
C VAL A 212 35.78 58.21 29.65
#